data_7c5454b2ddfebc40773fb23f58f63fcf
#
_entry.id   7c5454b2ddfebc40773fb23f58f63fcf
#
_cell.length_a   1.000
_cell.length_b   1.000
_cell.length_c   1.000
_cell.angle_alpha   90.00
_cell.angle_beta   90.00
_cell.angle_gamma   90.00
#
_symmetry.space_group_name_H-M   'P 1'
#
loop_
_entity.id
_entity.type
_entity.pdbx_description
1 polymer ?
#
loop_
_entity_poly.entity_id
_entity_poly.type
_entity_poly.pdbx_seq_one_letter_code
_entity_poly.pdbx_strand_id
1 'polypeptide(L)'
;MKKVLALLAVAACALPVLVGAQGDNAKMLQIFSAQQRTDWGNLQVIVLNDRTVEALFSQSPAKAAFRTKARMTSVFFVQGTVNKEFQLKPDVTVIQKGETIAGKVTSMKNFAGGKVAKGETIQGLAELPKKIDLFEPFRAFAKTVADDKPKT
;
A
#
# COMPACT_ATOMS: atom_id res chain seq x y z
N MET A 1 -2.17 -15.07 19.85
CA MET A 1 -1.63 -15.22 18.47
C MET A 1 -2.67 -14.68 17.49
N LYS A 2 -2.51 -13.48 16.99
CA LYS A 2 -3.35 -13.00 15.89
C LYS A 2 -2.45 -12.80 14.69
N LYS A 3 -2.48 -13.78 13.81
CA LYS A 3 -1.88 -13.70 12.48
C LYS A 3 -2.61 -12.60 11.73
N VAL A 4 -1.91 -11.54 11.36
CA VAL A 4 -2.44 -10.56 10.41
C VAL A 4 -2.45 -11.26 9.06
N LEU A 5 -3.58 -11.80 8.70
CA LEU A 5 -3.84 -12.38 7.40
C LEU A 5 -4.22 -11.21 6.49
N ALA A 6 -3.30 -10.75 5.67
CA ALA A 6 -3.64 -9.92 4.53
C ALA A 6 -4.24 -10.87 3.48
N LEU A 7 -5.54 -11.06 3.55
CA LEU A 7 -6.29 -11.80 2.54
C LEU A 7 -6.56 -10.86 1.37
N LEU A 8 -6.11 -11.21 0.18
CA LEU A 8 -6.62 -10.65 -1.07
C LEU A 8 -8.08 -11.13 -1.21
N ALA A 9 -8.96 -10.52 -0.46
CA ALA A 9 -10.38 -10.65 -0.66
C ALA A 9 -10.84 -9.41 -1.40
N VAL A 10 -11.34 -9.59 -2.61
CA VAL A 10 -12.13 -8.58 -3.33
C VAL A 10 -13.41 -8.40 -2.52
N ALA A 11 -13.35 -7.59 -1.49
CA ALA A 11 -14.52 -7.13 -0.77
C ALA A 11 -14.80 -5.69 -1.19
N ALA A 12 -15.89 -5.52 -1.91
CA ALA A 12 -16.44 -4.22 -2.23
C ALA A 12 -16.82 -3.49 -0.94
N CYS A 13 -15.91 -2.69 -0.42
CA CYS A 13 -16.20 -1.69 0.60
C CYS A 13 -15.74 -0.35 0.08
N ALA A 14 -16.68 0.55 -0.12
CA ALA A 14 -16.43 1.92 -0.49
C ALA A 14 -15.46 2.57 0.49
N LEU A 15 -14.26 2.91 0.02
CA LEU A 15 -13.32 3.70 0.79
C LEU A 15 -13.55 5.18 0.49
N PRO A 16 -13.66 6.03 1.52
CA PRO A 16 -13.91 7.45 1.32
C PRO A 16 -12.69 8.27 0.88
N VAL A 17 -11.63 7.66 0.36
CA VAL A 17 -10.36 8.36 0.10
C VAL A 17 -9.96 8.45 -1.36
N LEU A 18 -10.75 7.94 -2.28
CA LEU A 18 -10.56 8.22 -3.70
C LEU A 18 -11.27 9.53 -4.07
N VAL A 19 -10.83 10.63 -3.48
CA VAL A 19 -11.24 11.97 -3.90
C VAL A 19 -10.67 12.20 -5.30
N GLY A 20 -11.48 12.04 -6.32
CA GLY A 20 -11.17 12.33 -7.72
C GLY A 20 -11.28 11.18 -8.71
N ALA A 21 -11.45 9.93 -8.28
CA ALA A 21 -11.70 8.82 -9.19
C ALA A 21 -13.19 8.64 -9.41
N GLN A 22 -13.72 9.03 -10.58
CA GLN A 22 -15.11 8.82 -10.95
C GLN A 22 -15.24 7.67 -11.98
N GLY A 23 -16.29 6.86 -11.84
CA GLY A 23 -16.68 5.85 -12.81
C GLY A 23 -15.65 4.74 -13.04
N ASP A 24 -15.15 4.63 -14.26
CA ASP A 24 -14.25 3.54 -14.68
C ASP A 24 -12.90 3.52 -13.95
N ASN A 25 -12.42 4.70 -13.54
CA ASN A 25 -11.19 4.78 -12.76
C ASN A 25 -11.34 4.15 -11.36
N ALA A 26 -12.48 4.33 -10.70
CA ALA A 26 -12.74 3.71 -9.40
C ALA A 26 -12.78 2.19 -9.49
N LYS A 27 -13.46 1.65 -10.50
CA LYS A 27 -13.51 0.20 -10.75
C LYS A 27 -12.12 -0.36 -11.06
N MET A 28 -11.37 0.33 -11.88
CA MET A 28 -10.02 -0.09 -12.26
C MET A 28 -9.08 -0.08 -11.04
N LEU A 29 -9.11 0.96 -10.21
CA LEU A 29 -8.34 0.99 -8.96
C LEU A 29 -8.73 -0.13 -8.00
N GLN A 30 -10.01 -0.49 -7.97
CA GLN A 30 -10.50 -1.59 -7.15
C GLN A 30 -9.91 -2.94 -7.59
N ILE A 31 -9.79 -3.18 -8.91
CA ILE A 31 -9.20 -4.41 -9.45
C ILE A 31 -7.72 -4.55 -9.05
N PHE A 32 -6.98 -3.44 -9.04
CA PHE A 32 -5.54 -3.44 -8.74
C PHE A 32 -5.21 -3.10 -7.29
N SER A 33 -6.16 -3.17 -6.39
CA SER A 33 -5.96 -2.87 -4.97
C SER A 33 -6.34 -4.03 -4.06
N ALA A 34 -5.66 -4.06 -2.91
CA ALA A 34 -6.02 -4.90 -1.78
C ALA A 34 -6.20 -4.02 -0.54
N GLN A 35 -7.05 -4.47 0.37
CA GLN A 35 -7.25 -3.82 1.66
C GLN A 35 -6.62 -4.64 2.77
N GLN A 36 -5.87 -3.95 3.62
CA GLN A 36 -5.33 -4.50 4.86
C GLN A 36 -6.02 -3.81 6.04
N ARG A 37 -6.76 -4.59 6.81
CA ARG A 37 -7.28 -4.13 8.10
C ARG A 37 -6.28 -4.45 9.19
N THR A 38 -5.94 -3.45 9.97
CA THR A 38 -5.08 -3.57 11.13
C THR A 38 -5.84 -3.10 12.38
N ASP A 39 -5.29 -3.34 13.55
CA ASP A 39 -5.87 -2.83 14.79
C ASP A 39 -5.70 -1.31 14.97
N TRP A 40 -4.84 -0.67 14.16
CA TRP A 40 -4.58 0.77 14.19
C TRP A 40 -5.15 1.54 12.99
N GLY A 41 -5.64 0.86 11.96
CA GLY A 41 -6.22 1.54 10.80
C GLY A 41 -6.53 0.61 9.65
N ASN A 42 -7.03 1.20 8.57
CA ASN A 42 -7.29 0.52 7.32
C ASN A 42 -6.32 1.03 6.26
N LEU A 43 -5.62 0.11 5.61
CA LEU A 43 -4.73 0.40 4.50
C LEU A 43 -5.33 -0.09 3.19
N GLN A 44 -5.10 0.66 2.14
CA GLN A 44 -5.25 0.23 0.76
C GLN A 44 -3.88 0.17 0.10
N VAL A 45 -3.59 -0.96 -0.50
CA VAL A 45 -2.37 -1.19 -1.28
C VAL A 45 -2.76 -1.30 -2.73
N ILE A 46 -2.24 -0.44 -3.58
CA ILE A 46 -2.57 -0.36 -5.01
C ILE A 46 -1.31 -0.68 -5.81
N VAL A 47 -1.41 -1.66 -6.70
CA VAL A 47 -0.34 -1.96 -7.66
C VAL A 47 -0.26 -0.84 -8.69
N LEU A 48 0.93 -0.24 -8.86
CA LEU A 48 1.13 0.76 -9.89
C LEU A 48 1.40 0.11 -11.26
N ASN A 49 0.63 0.55 -12.23
CA ASN A 49 0.80 0.29 -13.65
C ASN A 49 0.37 1.55 -14.43
N ASP A 50 0.46 1.54 -15.74
CA ASP A 50 0.14 2.71 -16.55
C ASP A 50 -1.28 3.26 -16.28
N ARG A 51 -2.25 2.39 -16.03
CA ARG A 51 -3.65 2.78 -15.78
C ARG A 51 -3.85 3.33 -14.37
N THR A 52 -3.29 2.67 -13.36
CA THR A 52 -3.41 3.13 -11.96
C THR A 52 -2.64 4.43 -11.74
N VAL A 53 -1.49 4.60 -12.40
CA VAL A 53 -0.74 5.87 -12.38
C VAL A 53 -1.57 6.99 -13.02
N GLU A 54 -2.25 6.72 -14.14
CA GLU A 54 -3.15 7.72 -14.74
C GLU A 54 -4.28 8.11 -13.80
N ALA A 55 -4.92 7.13 -13.17
CA ALA A 55 -6.04 7.38 -12.26
C ALA A 55 -5.66 8.13 -10.98
N LEU A 56 -4.49 7.80 -10.39
CA LEU A 56 -4.05 8.37 -9.12
C LEU A 56 -3.30 9.69 -9.27
N PHE A 57 -2.55 9.84 -10.37
CA PHE A 57 -1.54 10.90 -10.55
C PHE A 57 -1.72 11.69 -11.84
N SER A 58 -2.93 11.74 -12.40
CA SER A 58 -3.21 12.44 -13.67
C SER A 58 -2.69 13.87 -13.70
N GLN A 59 -2.81 14.59 -12.60
CA GLN A 59 -2.38 15.98 -12.44
C GLN A 59 -0.98 16.14 -11.81
N SER A 60 -0.29 15.02 -11.50
CA SER A 60 1.03 15.09 -10.88
C SER A 60 2.13 15.33 -11.91
N PRO A 61 3.05 16.28 -11.65
CA PRO A 61 4.23 16.43 -12.50
C PRO A 61 5.15 15.21 -12.46
N ALA A 62 5.06 14.37 -11.42
CA ALA A 62 5.83 13.14 -11.28
C ALA A 62 5.20 11.93 -11.99
N LYS A 63 4.07 12.09 -12.69
CA LYS A 63 3.35 10.98 -13.37
C LYS A 63 4.26 10.15 -14.29
N ALA A 64 5.07 10.81 -15.11
CA ALA A 64 5.99 10.13 -16.03
C ALA A 64 7.03 9.28 -15.29
N ALA A 65 7.57 9.79 -14.19
CA ALA A 65 8.53 9.06 -13.36
C ALA A 65 7.89 7.83 -12.71
N PHE A 66 6.66 7.94 -12.22
CA PHE A 66 5.91 6.80 -11.64
C PHE A 66 5.61 5.72 -12.68
N ARG A 67 5.26 6.09 -13.91
CA ARG A 67 5.10 5.13 -15.01
C ARG A 67 6.40 4.40 -15.32
N THR A 68 7.49 5.11 -15.44
CA THR A 68 8.81 4.52 -15.70
C THR A 68 9.18 3.53 -14.60
N LYS A 69 9.05 3.91 -13.33
CA LYS A 69 9.31 3.01 -12.21
C LYS A 69 8.42 1.76 -12.24
N ALA A 70 7.11 1.93 -12.47
CA ALA A 70 6.17 0.82 -12.53
C ALA A 70 6.44 -0.18 -13.67
N ARG A 71 7.10 0.27 -14.75
CA ARG A 71 7.55 -0.60 -15.84
C ARG A 71 8.84 -1.35 -15.50
N MET A 72 9.75 -0.74 -14.76
CA MET A 72 11.05 -1.31 -14.41
C MET A 72 10.97 -2.30 -13.26
N THR A 73 10.15 -2.03 -12.25
CA THR A 73 10.01 -2.84 -11.04
C THR A 73 8.57 -2.89 -10.57
N SER A 74 8.29 -3.63 -9.50
CA SER A 74 6.97 -3.60 -8.87
C SER A 74 6.92 -2.46 -7.85
N VAL A 75 5.94 -1.59 -8.02
CA VAL A 75 5.70 -0.45 -7.15
C VAL A 75 4.28 -0.51 -6.62
N PHE A 76 4.12 -0.29 -5.33
CA PHE A 76 2.82 -0.21 -4.67
C PHE A 76 2.62 1.19 -4.11
N PHE A 77 1.45 1.75 -4.36
CA PHE A 77 0.97 2.91 -3.62
C PHE A 77 0.19 2.43 -2.41
N VAL A 78 0.63 2.86 -1.24
CA VAL A 78 0.00 2.50 0.04
C VAL A 78 -0.64 3.75 0.61
N GLN A 79 -1.91 3.69 0.93
CA GLN A 79 -2.63 4.77 1.60
C GLN A 79 -3.58 4.23 2.66
N GLY A 80 -3.90 5.06 3.64
CA GLY A 80 -4.85 4.66 4.66
C GLY A 80 -5.18 5.74 5.66
N THR A 81 -6.17 5.44 6.49
CA THR A 81 -6.59 6.30 7.60
C THR A 81 -6.36 5.58 8.92
N VAL A 82 -5.81 6.30 9.87
CA VAL A 82 -5.45 5.81 11.19
C VAL A 82 -6.61 6.00 12.16
N ASN A 83 -7.01 4.96 12.85
CA ASN A 83 -8.13 4.99 13.82
C ASN A 83 -7.68 5.07 15.29
N LYS A 84 -6.39 4.85 15.57
CA LYS A 84 -5.76 5.10 16.87
C LYS A 84 -4.31 5.48 16.69
N GLU A 85 -3.73 6.25 17.61
CA GLU A 85 -2.31 6.56 17.60
C GLU A 85 -1.46 5.27 17.57
N PHE A 86 -0.44 5.24 16.73
CA PHE A 86 0.53 4.15 16.66
C PHE A 86 1.88 4.65 16.18
N GLN A 87 2.89 3.81 16.32
CA GLN A 87 4.20 4.09 15.77
C GLN A 87 4.41 3.29 14.50
N LEU A 88 4.49 4.01 13.37
CA LEU A 88 4.73 3.43 12.06
C LEU A 88 6.21 3.13 11.86
N LYS A 89 6.51 1.95 11.32
CA LYS A 89 7.77 1.63 10.72
C LYS A 89 7.61 1.76 9.20
N PRO A 90 8.45 2.56 8.51
CA PRO A 90 8.31 2.80 7.07
C PRO A 90 8.82 1.59 6.27
N ASP A 91 8.22 0.45 6.49
CA ASP A 91 8.59 -0.85 5.96
C ASP A 91 7.38 -1.45 5.25
N VAL A 92 7.54 -1.85 4.00
CA VAL A 92 6.57 -2.66 3.27
C VAL A 92 7.24 -3.94 2.84
N THR A 93 6.62 -5.04 3.16
CA THR A 93 7.12 -6.37 2.84
C THR A 93 6.13 -7.07 1.93
N VAL A 94 6.63 -7.73 0.91
CA VAL A 94 5.85 -8.61 0.02
C VAL A 94 6.34 -10.03 0.19
N ILE A 95 5.40 -10.97 0.30
CA ILE A 95 5.67 -12.40 0.31
C ILE A 95 5.04 -13.03 -0.92
N GLN A 96 5.85 -13.66 -1.75
CA GLN A 96 5.40 -14.42 -2.91
C GLN A 96 6.20 -15.71 -3.02
N LYS A 97 5.52 -16.85 -3.25
CA LYS A 97 6.14 -18.18 -3.38
C LYS A 97 7.11 -18.53 -2.25
N GLY A 98 6.79 -18.10 -1.03
CA GLY A 98 7.63 -18.32 0.16
C GLY A 98 8.82 -17.35 0.28
N GLU A 99 9.08 -16.54 -0.73
CA GLU A 99 10.12 -15.52 -0.68
C GLU A 99 9.59 -14.23 -0.03
N THR A 100 10.38 -13.65 0.87
CA THR A 100 10.10 -12.37 1.52
C THR A 100 10.91 -11.27 0.83
N ILE A 101 10.22 -10.27 0.30
CA ILE A 101 10.82 -9.17 -0.46
C ILE A 101 10.53 -7.88 0.29
N ALA A 102 11.57 -7.20 0.75
CA ALA A 102 11.46 -5.89 1.40
C ALA A 102 11.37 -4.79 0.34
N GLY A 103 10.38 -3.91 0.48
CA GLY A 103 10.21 -2.74 -0.37
C GLY A 103 10.83 -1.49 0.25
N LYS A 104 11.51 -0.70 -0.56
CA LYS A 104 11.98 0.63 -0.18
C LYS A 104 10.80 1.60 -0.20
N VAL A 105 10.50 2.21 0.95
CA VAL A 105 9.38 3.15 1.06
C VAL A 105 9.85 4.58 0.87
N THR A 106 9.16 5.31 -0.01
CA THR A 106 9.23 6.75 -0.13
C THR A 106 7.96 7.33 0.47
N SER A 107 8.10 8.13 1.54
CA SER A 107 6.96 8.79 2.17
C SER A 107 6.41 9.91 1.28
N MET A 108 5.09 9.94 1.15
CA MET A 108 4.35 11.06 0.55
C MET A 108 3.60 11.85 1.61
N LYS A 109 3.07 11.17 2.63
CA LYS A 109 2.41 11.78 3.78
C LYS A 109 2.45 10.83 4.97
N ASN A 110 3.05 11.27 6.08
CA ASN A 110 3.08 10.53 7.35
C ASN A 110 3.57 9.07 7.27
N PHE A 111 4.39 8.72 6.27
CA PHE A 111 4.90 7.36 6.05
C PHE A 111 6.44 7.29 6.20
N ALA A 112 7.04 8.24 6.89
CA ALA A 112 8.49 8.29 7.10
C ALA A 112 8.97 7.56 8.37
N GLY A 113 8.06 7.01 9.14
CA GLY A 113 8.31 6.49 10.48
C GLY A 113 7.97 7.50 11.57
N GLY A 114 7.81 7.01 12.79
CA GLY A 114 7.43 7.83 13.94
C GLY A 114 5.96 7.66 14.32
N LYS A 115 5.50 8.51 15.22
CA LYS A 115 4.12 8.49 15.69
C LYS A 115 3.18 9.10 14.68
N VAL A 116 2.06 8.43 14.45
CA VAL A 116 0.95 8.88 13.63
C VAL A 116 -0.29 8.96 14.50
N ALA A 117 -0.94 10.12 14.52
CA ALA A 117 -2.10 10.35 15.39
C ALA A 117 -3.39 9.78 14.79
N LYS A 118 -4.36 9.54 15.66
CA LYS A 118 -5.70 9.14 15.25
C LYS A 118 -6.32 10.16 14.28
N GLY A 119 -6.90 9.68 13.20
CA GLY A 119 -7.55 10.49 12.17
C GLY A 119 -6.61 10.96 11.07
N GLU A 120 -5.29 10.76 11.21
CA GLU A 120 -4.35 11.10 10.16
C GLU A 120 -4.40 10.11 9.00
N THR A 121 -4.05 10.62 7.82
CA THR A 121 -3.87 9.83 6.61
C THR A 121 -2.39 9.55 6.41
N ILE A 122 -2.07 8.32 6.02
CA ILE A 122 -0.72 7.92 5.61
C ILE A 122 -0.72 7.62 4.12
N GLN A 123 0.37 8.00 3.45
CA GLN A 123 0.59 7.70 2.03
C GLN A 123 2.08 7.46 1.77
N GLY A 124 2.38 6.45 0.97
CA GLY A 124 3.74 6.16 0.57
C GLY A 124 3.81 5.31 -0.68
N LEU A 125 5.00 5.27 -1.26
CA LEU A 125 5.33 4.39 -2.38
C LEU A 125 6.31 3.34 -1.91
N ALA A 126 5.97 2.08 -2.09
CA ALA A 126 6.86 0.95 -1.85
C ALA A 126 7.38 0.42 -3.18
N GLU A 127 8.67 0.55 -3.39
CA GLU A 127 9.38 0.06 -4.57
C GLU A 127 10.12 -1.23 -4.21
N LEU A 128 9.81 -2.32 -4.90
CA LEU A 128 10.49 -3.59 -4.70
C LEU A 128 11.80 -3.63 -5.51
N PRO A 129 12.82 -4.39 -5.04
CA PRO A 129 14.08 -4.52 -5.76
C PRO A 129 13.95 -5.32 -7.07
N LYS A 130 12.83 -6.02 -7.25
CA LYS A 130 12.53 -6.81 -8.44
C LYS A 130 11.05 -6.81 -8.76
N LYS A 131 10.69 -7.18 -9.99
CA LYS A 131 9.29 -7.45 -10.35
C LYS A 131 8.81 -8.71 -9.66
N ILE A 132 7.56 -8.65 -9.18
CA ILE A 132 6.80 -9.83 -8.77
C ILE A 132 5.84 -10.23 -9.89
N ASP A 133 5.41 -11.47 -9.87
CA ASP A 133 4.38 -11.95 -10.79
C ASP A 133 2.99 -11.56 -10.26
N LEU A 134 2.33 -10.62 -10.93
CA LEU A 134 1.02 -10.13 -10.52
C LEU A 134 -0.12 -11.13 -10.80
N PHE A 135 0.15 -12.20 -11.56
CA PHE A 135 -0.81 -13.28 -11.82
C PHE A 135 -0.72 -14.40 -10.78
N GLU A 136 0.32 -14.38 -9.94
CA GLU A 136 0.50 -15.32 -8.86
C GLU A 136 0.11 -14.67 -7.51
N PRO A 137 -0.44 -15.45 -6.57
CA PRO A 137 -0.78 -14.93 -5.25
C PRO A 137 0.42 -14.32 -4.53
N PHE A 138 0.21 -13.17 -3.94
CA PHE A 138 1.19 -12.53 -3.07
C PHE A 138 0.49 -11.84 -1.88
N ARG A 139 1.27 -11.55 -0.86
CA ARG A 139 0.82 -10.76 0.31
C ARG A 139 1.70 -9.54 0.45
N ALA A 140 1.08 -8.38 0.66
CA ALA A 140 1.79 -7.13 0.94
C ALA A 140 1.31 -6.56 2.27
N PHE A 141 2.23 -6.11 3.11
CA PHE A 141 1.89 -5.52 4.40
C PHE A 141 2.90 -4.46 4.84
N ALA A 142 2.39 -3.43 5.53
CA ALA A 142 3.18 -2.46 6.25
C ALA A 142 3.33 -2.90 7.71
N LYS A 143 4.50 -2.65 8.30
CA LYS A 143 4.80 -3.00 9.69
C LYS A 143 4.61 -1.84 10.64
N THR A 144 4.30 -2.16 11.89
CA THR A 144 4.39 -1.25 13.03
C THR A 144 5.64 -1.58 13.86
N VAL A 145 6.06 -0.67 14.71
CA VAL A 145 7.20 -0.91 15.63
C VAL A 145 6.92 -2.08 16.59
N ALA A 146 5.65 -2.29 16.92
CA ALA A 146 5.25 -3.40 17.80
C ALA A 146 5.51 -4.79 17.19
N ASP A 147 5.55 -4.88 15.86
CA ASP A 147 5.77 -6.17 15.17
C ASP A 147 7.21 -6.70 15.32
N ASP A 148 8.15 -5.83 15.69
CA ASP A 148 9.56 -6.19 15.87
C ASP A 148 9.92 -6.57 17.30
N LYS A 149 9.01 -6.47 18.26
CA LYS A 149 9.28 -6.88 19.64
C LYS A 149 9.34 -8.40 19.71
N PRO A 150 10.43 -8.97 20.22
CA PRO A 150 10.49 -10.41 20.49
C PRO A 150 9.33 -10.77 21.42
N LYS A 151 8.59 -11.80 21.06
CA LYS A 151 7.56 -12.36 21.93
C LYS A 151 8.31 -13.01 23.11
N THR A 152 8.26 -12.37 24.26
CA THR A 152 8.63 -12.99 25.53
C THR A 152 7.64 -14.06 25.91
#